data_9407c1216fe6bc1715036e0f00d4b9a4
#
_entry.id   9407c1216fe6bc1715036e0f00d4b9a4
#
_cell.length_a   1.000
_cell.length_b   1.000
_cell.length_c   1.000
_cell.angle_alpha   90.00
_cell.angle_beta   90.00
_cell.angle_gamma   90.00
#
_symmetry.space_group_name_H-M   'P 1'
#
loop_
_entity.id
_entity.type
_entity.pdbx_description
1 polymer ?
#
loop_
_entity_poly.entity_id
_entity_poly.type
_entity_poly.pdbx_seq_one_letter_code
_entity_poly.pdbx_strand_id
1 'polypeptide(L)'
;MSDHDFSKEFFAAYHAAVFEALGEDATKMNAKIGSLLANAWLKKLSALPSESAEFKKALEEWMSGPFKFADISELTFKDGGATLYVKGCDICQGNELLRNSGGKGYCPISQLVKSAMGKGLKKSVELKGSEKPGPVGECFLHYKID
;
A
#
# COMPACT_ATOMS: atom_id res chain seq x y z
N MET A 1 13.67 -9.97 17.51
CA MET A 1 13.52 -10.24 16.07
C MET A 1 12.95 -11.63 15.90
N SER A 2 11.95 -11.76 15.05
CA SER A 2 11.35 -13.07 14.80
C SER A 2 12.27 -13.91 13.92
N ASP A 3 12.45 -15.19 14.27
CA ASP A 3 13.18 -16.14 13.42
C ASP A 3 12.37 -16.57 12.19
N HIS A 4 11.14 -16.06 12.09
CA HIS A 4 10.19 -16.45 11.06
C HIS A 4 9.76 -15.30 10.14
N ASP A 5 10.63 -14.30 10.01
CA ASP A 5 10.34 -13.22 9.07
C ASP A 5 10.34 -13.78 7.64
N PHE A 6 9.28 -13.46 6.89
CA PHE A 6 9.21 -13.90 5.51
C PHE A 6 10.29 -13.21 4.69
N SER A 7 10.98 -13.96 3.86
CA SER A 7 11.96 -13.39 2.95
C SER A 7 11.25 -12.54 1.89
N LYS A 8 11.96 -11.54 1.37
CA LYS A 8 11.45 -10.72 0.26
C LYS A 8 11.15 -11.58 -0.96
N GLU A 9 11.97 -12.59 -1.21
CA GLU A 9 11.77 -13.52 -2.33
C GLU A 9 10.47 -14.30 -2.18
N PHE A 10 10.19 -14.81 -0.97
CA PHE A 10 8.94 -15.52 -0.71
C PHE A 10 7.74 -14.62 -0.94
N PHE A 11 7.79 -13.41 -0.40
CA PHE A 11 6.68 -12.46 -0.51
C PHE A 11 6.40 -12.09 -1.97
N ALA A 12 7.46 -11.83 -2.73
CA ALA A 12 7.33 -11.50 -4.15
C ALA A 12 6.73 -12.66 -4.93
N ALA A 13 7.20 -13.88 -4.69
CA ALA A 13 6.68 -15.08 -5.34
C ALA A 13 5.23 -15.34 -4.98
N TYR A 14 4.86 -15.17 -3.70
CA TYR A 14 3.49 -15.33 -3.24
C TYR A 14 2.55 -14.33 -3.90
N HIS A 15 2.97 -13.06 -3.94
CA HIS A 15 2.20 -11.99 -4.59
C HIS A 15 1.92 -12.33 -6.06
N ALA A 16 2.95 -12.75 -6.78
CA ALA A 16 2.81 -13.15 -8.18
C ALA A 16 1.91 -14.38 -8.34
N ALA A 17 2.07 -15.37 -7.46
CA ALA A 17 1.27 -16.60 -7.53
C ALA A 17 -0.22 -16.33 -7.29
N VAL A 18 -0.57 -15.40 -6.41
CA VAL A 18 -1.96 -15.00 -6.17
C VAL A 18 -2.59 -14.48 -7.46
N PHE A 19 -1.88 -13.62 -8.19
CA PHE A 19 -2.38 -13.11 -9.46
C PHE A 19 -2.51 -14.23 -10.48
N GLU A 20 -1.53 -15.11 -10.60
CA GLU A 20 -1.58 -16.23 -11.55
C GLU A 20 -2.75 -17.16 -11.26
N ALA A 21 -3.04 -17.41 -9.98
CA ALA A 21 -4.15 -18.28 -9.58
C ALA A 21 -5.52 -17.65 -9.82
N LEU A 22 -5.65 -16.35 -9.57
CA LEU A 22 -6.94 -15.64 -9.63
C LEU A 22 -7.15 -14.86 -10.94
N GLY A 23 -6.08 -14.59 -11.68
CA GLY A 23 -6.16 -13.79 -12.91
C GLY A 23 -6.71 -12.39 -12.63
N GLU A 24 -7.63 -11.94 -13.50
CA GLU A 24 -8.22 -10.61 -13.36
C GLU A 24 -9.03 -10.44 -12.06
N ASP A 25 -9.44 -11.52 -11.41
CA ASP A 25 -10.15 -11.45 -10.13
C ASP A 25 -9.26 -10.87 -9.04
N ALA A 26 -7.94 -11.08 -9.10
CA ALA A 26 -7.02 -10.46 -8.16
C ALA A 26 -7.11 -8.93 -8.23
N THR A 27 -7.17 -8.38 -9.44
CA THR A 27 -7.32 -6.94 -9.64
C THR A 27 -8.66 -6.43 -9.13
N LYS A 28 -9.75 -7.16 -9.39
CA LYS A 28 -11.08 -6.79 -8.93
C LYS A 28 -11.19 -6.82 -7.41
N MET A 29 -10.51 -7.75 -6.76
CA MET A 29 -10.54 -7.89 -5.30
C MET A 29 -9.62 -6.91 -4.59
N ASN A 30 -8.75 -6.25 -5.33
CA ASN A 30 -7.72 -5.39 -4.76
C ASN A 30 -8.30 -4.29 -3.86
N ALA A 31 -9.33 -3.59 -4.30
CA ALA A 31 -9.96 -2.54 -3.51
C ALA A 31 -10.57 -3.09 -2.22
N LYS A 32 -11.19 -4.27 -2.30
CA LYS A 32 -11.79 -4.92 -1.13
C LYS A 32 -10.72 -5.36 -0.13
N ILE A 33 -9.63 -5.94 -0.62
CA ILE A 33 -8.50 -6.35 0.21
C ILE A 33 -7.92 -5.13 0.93
N GLY A 34 -7.69 -4.05 0.19
CA GLY A 34 -7.18 -2.80 0.79
C GLY A 34 -8.11 -2.26 1.86
N SER A 35 -9.42 -2.27 1.60
CA SER A 35 -10.41 -1.81 2.57
C SER A 35 -10.44 -2.65 3.84
N LEU A 36 -10.33 -3.97 3.71
CA LEU A 36 -10.29 -4.88 4.85
C LEU A 36 -9.02 -4.65 5.70
N LEU A 37 -7.88 -4.46 5.06
CA LEU A 37 -6.64 -4.16 5.76
C LEU A 37 -6.72 -2.82 6.48
N ALA A 38 -7.29 -1.81 5.83
CA ALA A 38 -7.48 -0.49 6.44
C ALA A 38 -8.38 -0.57 7.68
N ASN A 39 -9.50 -1.30 7.56
CA ASN A 39 -10.41 -1.48 8.69
C ASN A 39 -9.73 -2.18 9.86
N ALA A 40 -8.95 -3.22 9.60
CA ALA A 40 -8.24 -3.96 10.64
C ALA A 40 -7.26 -3.05 11.38
N TRP A 41 -6.56 -2.18 10.63
CA TRP A 41 -5.64 -1.23 11.22
C TRP A 41 -6.36 -0.18 12.06
N LEU A 42 -7.39 0.47 11.49
CA LEU A 42 -8.12 1.54 12.18
C LEU A 42 -8.77 1.06 13.47
N LYS A 43 -9.21 -0.18 13.53
CA LYS A 43 -9.79 -0.78 14.75
C LYS A 43 -8.79 -0.93 15.87
N LYS A 44 -7.50 -0.99 15.56
CA LYS A 44 -6.45 -1.11 16.58
C LYS A 44 -6.07 0.22 17.20
N LEU A 45 -6.48 1.33 16.58
CA LEU A 45 -6.16 2.66 17.08
C LEU A 45 -7.14 3.07 18.17
N SER A 46 -6.64 3.74 19.21
CA SER A 46 -7.48 4.24 20.31
C SER A 46 -8.44 5.34 19.85
N ALA A 47 -8.05 6.09 18.81
CA ALA A 47 -8.87 7.12 18.19
C ALA A 47 -8.51 7.21 16.71
N LEU A 48 -9.49 7.56 15.86
CA LEU A 48 -9.24 7.74 14.44
C LEU A 48 -8.40 8.99 14.23
N PRO A 49 -7.33 8.92 13.42
CA PRO A 49 -6.51 10.09 13.10
C PRO A 49 -7.27 10.99 12.13
N SER A 50 -7.95 12.00 12.65
CA SER A 50 -8.82 12.89 11.88
C SER A 50 -8.09 14.08 11.24
N GLU A 51 -6.86 14.34 11.66
CA GLU A 51 -6.02 15.40 11.10
C GLU A 51 -4.91 14.80 10.25
N SER A 52 -4.52 15.53 9.20
CA SER A 52 -3.47 15.04 8.28
C SER A 52 -2.17 14.70 8.99
N ALA A 53 -1.71 15.52 9.90
CA ALA A 53 -0.47 15.27 10.65
C ALA A 53 -0.56 14.03 11.52
N GLU A 54 -1.70 13.83 12.18
CA GLU A 54 -1.93 12.63 13.00
C GLU A 54 -1.99 11.37 12.14
N PHE A 55 -2.66 11.47 11.00
CA PHE A 55 -2.77 10.34 10.06
C PHE A 55 -1.40 9.94 9.52
N LYS A 56 -0.62 10.93 9.08
CA LYS A 56 0.75 10.69 8.58
C LYS A 56 1.58 9.96 9.63
N LYS A 57 1.59 10.47 10.86
CA LYS A 57 2.36 9.88 11.95
C LYS A 57 1.94 8.43 12.22
N ALA A 58 0.64 8.19 12.36
CA ALA A 58 0.11 6.87 12.65
C ALA A 58 0.42 5.86 11.53
N LEU A 59 0.23 6.28 10.28
CA LEU A 59 0.48 5.43 9.13
C LEU A 59 1.97 5.07 9.00
N GLU A 60 2.84 6.07 9.11
CA GLU A 60 4.28 5.84 9.00
C GLU A 60 4.82 4.96 10.13
N GLU A 61 4.32 5.14 11.35
CA GLU A 61 4.68 4.26 12.48
C GLU A 61 4.25 2.82 12.22
N TRP A 62 3.06 2.62 11.71
CA TRP A 62 2.54 1.29 11.42
C TRP A 62 3.33 0.63 10.28
N MET A 63 3.57 1.37 9.20
CA MET A 63 4.27 0.85 8.02
C MET A 63 5.78 0.71 8.19
N SER A 64 6.36 1.31 9.20
CA SER A 64 7.78 1.11 9.54
C SER A 64 7.98 0.10 10.66
N GLY A 65 6.91 -0.38 11.26
CA GLY A 65 6.91 -1.32 12.39
C GLY A 65 6.12 -2.58 12.09
N PRO A 66 4.93 -2.75 12.74
CA PRO A 66 4.18 -4.01 12.63
C PRO A 66 3.76 -4.39 11.22
N PHE A 67 3.54 -3.41 10.34
CA PHE A 67 3.10 -3.64 8.97
C PHE A 67 4.17 -3.24 7.96
N LYS A 68 5.41 -3.60 8.23
CA LYS A 68 6.51 -3.24 7.35
C LYS A 68 6.49 -4.10 6.09
N PHE A 69 6.33 -3.46 4.94
CA PHE A 69 6.37 -4.11 3.63
C PHE A 69 7.41 -3.47 2.70
N ALA A 70 8.07 -2.43 3.16
CA ALA A 70 9.07 -1.68 2.40
C ALA A 70 10.11 -1.12 3.36
N ASP A 71 11.27 -0.74 2.82
CA ASP A 71 12.33 -0.15 3.63
C ASP A 71 11.97 1.27 4.07
N ILE A 72 11.31 2.02 3.20
CA ILE A 72 10.85 3.39 3.48
C ILE A 72 9.39 3.52 3.06
N SER A 73 8.58 4.16 3.91
CA SER A 73 7.21 4.54 3.62
C SER A 73 6.98 5.93 4.19
N GLU A 74 6.79 6.93 3.32
CA GLU A 74 6.59 8.33 3.71
C GLU A 74 5.35 8.89 3.05
N LEU A 75 4.46 9.49 3.85
CA LEU A 75 3.24 10.13 3.37
C LEU A 75 3.40 11.64 3.46
N THR A 76 3.12 12.34 2.36
CA THR A 76 3.17 13.79 2.30
C THR A 76 1.83 14.34 1.84
N PHE A 77 1.27 15.28 2.61
CA PHE A 77 0.05 15.99 2.23
C PHE A 77 0.41 17.35 1.61
N LYS A 78 -0.21 17.65 0.47
CA LYS A 78 0.05 18.92 -0.22
C LYS A 78 -1.11 19.28 -1.16
N ASP A 79 -1.57 20.53 -1.07
CA ASP A 79 -2.51 21.11 -2.06
C ASP A 79 -3.71 20.24 -2.42
N GLY A 80 -4.44 19.75 -1.41
CA GLY A 80 -5.63 18.94 -1.64
C GLY A 80 -5.35 17.52 -2.09
N GLY A 81 -4.15 17.04 -1.83
CA GLY A 81 -3.75 15.68 -2.18
C GLY A 81 -2.75 15.10 -1.21
N ALA A 82 -2.33 13.89 -1.51
CA ALA A 82 -1.31 13.19 -0.73
C ALA A 82 -0.49 12.32 -1.66
N THR A 83 0.77 12.12 -1.30
CA THR A 83 1.66 11.22 -2.01
C THR A 83 2.32 10.28 -1.00
N LEU A 84 2.20 8.98 -1.26
CA LEU A 84 2.92 7.98 -0.50
C LEU A 84 4.15 7.57 -1.30
N TYR A 85 5.33 7.81 -0.74
CA TYR A 85 6.59 7.35 -1.30
C TYR A 85 7.01 6.06 -0.62
N VAL A 86 7.33 5.03 -1.39
CA VAL A 86 7.85 3.77 -0.87
C VAL A 86 9.14 3.40 -1.58
N LYS A 87 10.04 2.75 -0.84
CA LYS A 87 11.31 2.25 -1.37
C LYS A 87 11.56 0.87 -0.80
N GLY A 88 12.03 -0.04 -1.65
CA GLY A 88 12.28 -1.42 -1.23
C GLY A 88 10.98 -2.19 -0.98
N CYS A 89 9.93 -1.90 -1.74
CA CYS A 89 8.60 -2.48 -1.56
C CYS A 89 8.54 -3.91 -2.09
N ASP A 90 8.13 -4.85 -1.23
CA ASP A 90 8.01 -6.26 -1.60
C ASP A 90 6.90 -6.50 -2.63
N ILE A 91 5.85 -5.69 -2.59
CA ILE A 91 4.76 -5.75 -3.58
C ILE A 91 5.27 -5.43 -4.99
N CYS A 92 6.13 -4.40 -5.09
CA CYS A 92 6.73 -4.03 -6.38
C CYS A 92 7.62 -5.13 -6.93
N GLN A 93 8.32 -5.87 -6.06
CA GLN A 93 9.13 -7.02 -6.47
C GLN A 93 8.24 -8.11 -7.08
N GLY A 94 7.10 -8.39 -6.44
CA GLY A 94 6.12 -9.34 -6.95
C GLY A 94 5.52 -8.91 -8.29
N ASN A 95 5.23 -7.62 -8.43
CA ASN A 95 4.70 -7.08 -9.68
C ASN A 95 5.71 -7.17 -10.82
N GLU A 96 7.00 -7.04 -10.51
CA GLU A 96 8.05 -7.22 -11.51
C GLU A 96 8.07 -8.66 -12.03
N LEU A 97 7.92 -9.64 -11.15
CA LEU A 97 7.81 -11.04 -11.56
C LEU A 97 6.61 -11.25 -12.49
N LEU A 98 5.48 -10.62 -12.18
CA LEU A 98 4.28 -10.70 -13.03
C LEU A 98 4.52 -10.09 -14.40
N ARG A 99 5.13 -8.93 -14.46
CA ARG A 99 5.41 -8.26 -15.74
C ARG A 99 6.36 -9.08 -16.61
N ASN A 100 7.34 -9.73 -15.99
CA ASN A 100 8.30 -10.58 -16.71
C ASN A 100 7.62 -11.82 -17.33
N SER A 101 6.49 -12.26 -16.76
CA SER A 101 5.70 -13.36 -17.32
C SER A 101 4.46 -12.89 -18.10
N GLY A 102 4.39 -11.59 -18.42
CA GLY A 102 3.31 -11.04 -19.25
C GLY A 102 2.06 -10.63 -18.48
N GLY A 103 2.07 -10.70 -17.16
CA GLY A 103 0.93 -10.32 -16.33
C GLY A 103 0.93 -8.84 -15.98
N LYS A 104 -0.21 -8.35 -15.50
CA LYS A 104 -0.35 -7.01 -14.96
C LYS A 104 -0.09 -7.05 -13.46
N GLY A 105 0.52 -6.00 -12.93
CA GLY A 105 0.70 -5.88 -11.49
C GLY A 105 -0.58 -5.44 -10.78
N TYR A 106 -0.58 -5.59 -9.47
CA TYR A 106 -1.64 -5.07 -8.61
C TYR A 106 -1.03 -4.60 -7.29
N CYS A 107 -1.66 -3.65 -6.64
CA CYS A 107 -1.11 -3.07 -5.42
C CYS A 107 -2.20 -2.89 -4.35
N PRO A 108 -2.30 -3.83 -3.40
CA PRO A 108 -3.26 -3.68 -2.30
C PRO A 108 -2.92 -2.49 -1.40
N ILE A 109 -1.66 -2.08 -1.35
CA ILE A 109 -1.23 -0.94 -0.53
C ILE A 109 -1.87 0.37 -1.01
N SER A 110 -1.95 0.57 -2.32
CA SER A 110 -2.58 1.77 -2.87
C SER A 110 -4.05 1.88 -2.42
N GLN A 111 -4.76 0.78 -2.41
CA GLN A 111 -6.16 0.72 -2.00
C GLN A 111 -6.31 0.80 -0.48
N LEU A 112 -5.39 0.21 0.26
CA LEU A 112 -5.36 0.30 1.72
C LEU A 112 -5.25 1.76 2.17
N VAL A 113 -4.28 2.48 1.63
CA VAL A 113 -4.03 3.88 1.99
C VAL A 113 -5.21 4.76 1.58
N LYS A 114 -5.75 4.55 0.39
CA LYS A 114 -6.95 5.24 -0.07
C LYS A 114 -8.11 5.07 0.91
N SER A 115 -8.40 3.83 1.28
CA SER A 115 -9.50 3.51 2.20
C SER A 115 -9.27 4.08 3.59
N ALA A 116 -8.05 3.94 4.12
CA ALA A 116 -7.70 4.43 5.45
C ALA A 116 -7.80 5.96 5.53
N MET A 117 -7.31 6.67 4.52
CA MET A 117 -7.43 8.14 4.48
C MET A 117 -8.89 8.57 4.41
N GLY A 118 -9.69 7.93 3.57
CA GLY A 118 -11.09 8.26 3.43
C GLY A 118 -11.85 8.10 4.74
N LYS A 119 -11.61 7.02 5.46
CA LYS A 119 -12.29 6.73 6.72
C LYS A 119 -11.76 7.56 7.89
N GLY A 120 -10.44 7.71 7.97
CA GLY A 120 -9.82 8.47 9.06
C GLY A 120 -10.10 9.96 8.95
N LEU A 121 -9.81 10.55 7.80
CA LEU A 121 -9.98 11.97 7.55
C LEU A 121 -11.43 12.36 7.24
N LYS A 122 -12.30 11.38 6.98
CA LYS A 122 -13.71 11.59 6.59
C LYS A 122 -13.84 12.48 5.36
N LYS A 123 -13.03 12.15 4.35
CA LYS A 123 -13.01 12.87 3.08
C LYS A 123 -13.07 11.89 1.92
N SER A 124 -13.45 12.38 0.76
CA SER A 124 -13.40 11.59 -0.46
C SER A 124 -11.95 11.54 -0.95
N VAL A 125 -11.45 10.34 -1.18
CA VAL A 125 -10.06 10.11 -1.62
C VAL A 125 -10.08 9.33 -2.92
N GLU A 126 -9.34 9.83 -3.91
CA GLU A 126 -9.22 9.19 -5.22
C GLU A 126 -7.75 8.90 -5.51
N LEU A 127 -7.46 7.67 -5.95
CA LEU A 127 -6.12 7.32 -6.40
C LEU A 127 -5.93 7.88 -7.81
N LYS A 128 -4.98 8.78 -7.97
CA LYS A 128 -4.71 9.43 -9.27
C LYS A 128 -3.75 8.62 -10.13
N GLY A 129 -2.87 7.86 -9.52
CA GLY A 129 -1.92 7.04 -10.26
C GLY A 129 -0.66 6.75 -9.47
N SER A 130 0.26 6.08 -10.10
CA SER A 130 1.55 5.74 -9.52
C SER A 130 2.68 6.12 -10.47
N GLU A 131 3.82 6.50 -9.90
CA GLU A 131 5.05 6.76 -10.65
C GLU A 131 6.14 5.82 -10.14
N LYS A 132 6.88 5.25 -11.08
CA LYS A 132 8.00 4.35 -10.77
C LYS A 132 9.27 4.98 -11.33
N PRO A 133 10.07 5.66 -10.47
CA PRO A 133 11.20 6.45 -10.96
C PRO A 133 12.35 5.62 -11.55
N GLY A 134 12.46 4.34 -11.21
CA GLY A 134 13.52 3.53 -11.78
C GLY A 134 13.72 2.20 -11.07
N PRO A 135 14.34 2.17 -9.89
CA PRO A 135 14.61 0.91 -9.21
C PRO A 135 13.33 0.15 -8.86
N VAL A 136 13.37 -1.17 -9.03
CA VAL A 136 12.27 -2.02 -8.58
C VAL A 136 12.08 -1.86 -7.08
N GLY A 137 10.85 -1.67 -6.64
CA GLY A 137 10.55 -1.44 -5.23
C GLY A 137 10.40 0.02 -4.86
N GLU A 138 10.72 0.95 -5.76
CA GLU A 138 10.51 2.38 -5.54
C GLU A 138 9.29 2.87 -6.29
N CYS A 139 8.40 3.58 -5.59
CA CYS A 139 7.12 4.01 -6.15
C CYS A 139 6.58 5.24 -5.44
N PHE A 140 5.92 6.11 -6.19
CA PHE A 140 5.10 7.20 -5.65
C PHE A 140 3.64 6.92 -5.97
N LEU A 141 2.79 6.91 -4.95
CA LEU A 141 1.34 6.77 -5.12
C LEU A 141 0.68 8.12 -4.86
N HIS A 142 -0.05 8.63 -5.84
CA HIS A 142 -0.66 9.96 -5.78
C HIS A 142 -2.16 9.87 -5.54
N TYR A 143 -2.66 10.65 -4.58
CA TYR A 143 -4.07 10.69 -4.20
C TYR A 143 -4.60 12.11 -4.26
N LYS A 144 -5.86 12.24 -4.66
CA LYS A 144 -6.61 13.49 -4.58
C LYS A 144 -7.56 13.38 -3.39
N ILE A 145 -7.62 14.44 -2.58
CA ILE A 145 -8.47 14.49 -1.38
C ILE A 145 -9.41 15.71 -1.52
N ASP A 146 -10.70 15.44 -1.44
CA ASP A 146 -11.73 16.49 -1.52
C ASP A 146 -12.31 16.80 -0.15
#